data_ca242e0264f0247f6bda4212c24cc97c
#
_entry.id   ca242e0264f0247f6bda4212c24cc97c
#
_cell.length_a   1.000
_cell.length_b   1.000
_cell.length_c   1.000
_cell.angle_alpha   90.00
_cell.angle_beta   90.00
_cell.angle_gamma   90.00
#
_symmetry.space_group_name_H-M   'P 1'
#
loop_
_entity.id
_entity.type
_entity.pdbx_description
1 polymer ?
#
loop_
_entity_poly.entity_id
_entity_poly.type
_entity_poly.pdbx_seq_one_letter_code
_entity_poly.pdbx_strand_id
1 'polypeptide(L)'
;MPNELLAYDVMGIQACQRNRYPLLFVDRIYDVEPGVKATGLKCFTYNEWFFPAHFDDEPNVPGFIQVETLVQTFIMTILTQEGLQGKKTNFLKINNVNFKRKIIPGETLIINAKLDSFRRGLGVGSAVSFVGDEIACSADFVVAVPDILSAFRPRS
;
A
#
# COMPACT_ATOMS: atom_id res chain seq x y z
N MET A 1 4.76 -11.91 26.15
CA MET A 1 4.60 -10.47 25.95
C MET A 1 3.93 -10.27 24.62
N PRO A 2 2.88 -9.47 24.49
CA PRO A 2 2.36 -9.12 23.16
C PRO A 2 3.50 -8.44 22.40
N ASN A 3 3.73 -8.83 21.13
CA ASN A 3 4.66 -8.14 20.27
C ASN A 3 4.20 -6.69 20.13
N GLU A 4 5.08 -5.75 20.42
CA GLU A 4 4.81 -4.35 20.20
C GLU A 4 4.63 -4.10 18.69
N LEU A 5 3.50 -3.53 18.32
CA LEU A 5 3.21 -3.20 16.91
C LEU A 5 4.08 -2.01 16.49
N LEU A 6 4.65 -2.12 15.30
CA LEU A 6 5.58 -1.11 14.77
C LEU A 6 4.84 0.03 14.09
N ALA A 7 5.46 1.20 14.05
CA ALA A 7 4.97 2.38 13.37
C ALA A 7 6.10 3.06 12.59
N TYR A 8 5.74 3.68 11.46
CA TYR A 8 6.68 4.32 10.54
C TYR A 8 6.13 5.68 10.09
N ASP A 9 6.94 6.70 10.20
CA ASP A 9 6.73 7.97 9.53
C ASP A 9 7.19 7.89 8.06
N VAL A 10 7.13 9.00 7.32
CA VAL A 10 7.52 9.00 5.91
C VAL A 10 8.98 8.57 5.69
N MET A 11 9.88 8.91 6.60
CA MET A 11 11.29 8.52 6.50
C MET A 11 11.46 7.03 6.72
N GLY A 12 10.73 6.46 7.68
CA GLY A 12 10.69 5.01 7.91
C GLY A 12 10.07 4.25 6.74
N ILE A 13 9.01 4.78 6.14
CA ILE A 13 8.41 4.22 4.93
C ILE A 13 9.43 4.19 3.79
N GLN A 14 10.14 5.29 3.54
CA GLN A 14 11.16 5.37 2.50
C GLN A 14 12.37 4.45 2.75
N ALA A 15 12.65 4.11 3.99
CA ALA A 15 13.67 3.12 4.32
C ALA A 15 13.24 1.69 3.94
N CYS A 16 11.94 1.41 3.95
CA CYS A 16 11.38 0.09 3.63
C CYS A 16 11.03 -0.07 2.15
N GLN A 17 10.34 0.90 1.53
CA GLN A 17 9.91 0.81 0.13
C GLN A 17 10.58 1.87 -0.76
N ARG A 18 10.66 1.55 -2.05
CA ARG A 18 11.42 2.35 -3.04
C ARG A 18 10.56 3.41 -3.73
N ASN A 19 9.27 3.51 -3.44
CA ASN A 19 8.41 4.56 -3.98
C ASN A 19 8.85 5.94 -3.46
N ARG A 20 8.85 6.94 -4.36
CA ARG A 20 9.27 8.31 -4.08
C ARG A 20 8.31 9.28 -4.76
N TYR A 21 8.32 10.54 -4.31
CA TYR A 21 7.58 11.59 -4.97
C TYR A 21 7.80 11.56 -6.49
N PRO A 22 6.78 11.67 -7.36
CA PRO A 22 5.36 11.94 -7.02
C PRO A 22 4.50 10.68 -6.82
N LEU A 23 5.07 9.50 -6.66
CA LEU A 23 4.37 8.21 -6.59
C LEU A 23 4.33 7.60 -5.19
N LEU A 24 4.93 8.20 -4.18
CA LEU A 24 4.73 7.79 -2.79
C LEU A 24 3.50 8.50 -2.24
N PHE A 25 2.44 7.74 -1.95
CA PHE A 25 1.16 8.31 -1.50
C PHE A 25 0.90 8.11 -0.02
N VAL A 26 1.42 7.06 0.60
CA VAL A 26 1.15 6.77 2.01
C VAL A 26 1.95 7.74 2.90
N ASP A 27 1.28 8.38 3.86
CA ASP A 27 1.91 9.37 4.74
C ASP A 27 2.43 8.75 6.04
N ARG A 28 1.72 7.75 6.57
CA ARG A 28 2.12 6.99 7.78
C ARG A 28 1.70 5.53 7.66
N ILE A 29 2.46 4.69 8.32
CA ILE A 29 2.15 3.26 8.52
C ILE A 29 2.21 2.98 10.01
N TYR A 30 1.25 2.27 10.53
CA TYR A 30 1.21 1.92 11.96
C TYR A 30 0.51 0.57 12.18
N ASP A 31 0.47 0.11 13.41
CA ASP A 31 -0.06 -1.21 13.77
C ASP A 31 0.54 -2.35 12.92
N VAL A 32 1.84 -2.24 12.62
CA VAL A 32 2.53 -3.21 11.77
C VAL A 32 2.94 -4.42 12.58
N GLU A 33 2.50 -5.57 12.11
CA GLU A 33 3.05 -6.88 12.46
C GLU A 33 3.72 -7.44 11.21
N PRO A 34 5.09 -7.41 11.14
CA PRO A 34 5.82 -7.85 9.96
C PRO A 34 5.42 -9.27 9.52
N GLY A 35 5.14 -9.44 8.23
CA GLY A 35 4.69 -10.70 7.68
C GLY A 35 3.19 -11.01 7.89
N VAL A 36 2.44 -10.11 8.52
CA VAL A 36 1.03 -10.33 8.85
C VAL A 36 0.12 -9.19 8.39
N LYS A 37 0.33 -7.98 8.92
CA LYS A 37 -0.59 -6.84 8.67
C LYS A 37 0.10 -5.50 8.79
N ALA A 38 -0.55 -4.49 8.22
CA ALA A 38 -0.18 -3.08 8.38
C ALA A 38 -1.42 -2.18 8.21
N THR A 39 -1.42 -1.04 8.87
CA THR A 39 -2.43 0.01 8.68
C THR A 39 -1.75 1.24 8.09
N GLY A 40 -2.30 1.77 7.00
CA GLY A 40 -1.82 2.96 6.33
C GLY A 40 -2.72 4.16 6.57
N LEU A 41 -2.12 5.35 6.52
CA LEU A 41 -2.84 6.62 6.55
C LEU A 41 -2.38 7.48 5.38
N LYS A 42 -3.35 8.03 4.65
CA LYS A 42 -3.15 9.02 3.59
C LYS A 42 -4.06 10.22 3.83
N CYS A 43 -3.46 11.40 3.92
CA CYS A 43 -4.19 12.67 3.98
C CYS A 43 -4.27 13.26 2.58
N PHE A 44 -5.46 13.28 1.99
CA PHE A 44 -5.68 13.88 0.67
C PHE A 44 -5.99 15.38 0.83
N THR A 45 -4.96 16.21 0.70
CA THR A 45 -5.15 17.66 0.63
C THR A 45 -5.38 18.08 -0.83
N TYR A 46 -5.94 19.30 -1.04
CA TYR A 46 -6.11 19.83 -2.39
C TYR A 46 -4.77 20.07 -3.12
N ASN A 47 -3.66 20.07 -2.42
CA ASN A 47 -2.32 20.26 -3.01
C ASN A 47 -1.79 19.02 -3.75
N GLU A 48 -2.55 17.92 -3.80
CA GLU A 48 -2.21 16.78 -4.63
C GLU A 48 -2.28 17.15 -6.12
N TRP A 49 -1.26 16.77 -6.87
CA TRP A 49 -1.10 17.14 -8.28
C TRP A 49 -2.24 16.65 -9.20
N PHE A 50 -2.94 15.59 -8.84
CA PHE A 50 -3.98 14.97 -9.67
C PHE A 50 -5.36 15.63 -9.53
N PHE A 51 -5.65 16.35 -8.46
CA PHE A 51 -6.99 16.93 -8.26
C PHE A 51 -7.41 17.93 -9.34
N PRO A 52 -6.56 18.88 -9.79
CA PRO A 52 -6.96 19.78 -10.88
C PRO A 52 -7.23 19.05 -12.21
N ALA A 53 -6.62 17.89 -12.40
CA ALA A 53 -6.76 17.08 -13.61
C ALA A 53 -7.91 16.09 -13.55
N HIS A 54 -8.52 15.87 -12.37
CA HIS A 54 -9.51 14.80 -12.17
C HIS A 54 -10.59 15.14 -11.11
N PHE A 55 -11.48 16.12 -11.23
CA PHE A 55 -11.54 17.06 -12.33
C PHE A 55 -11.55 18.49 -11.78
N ASP A 56 -11.38 19.50 -12.63
CA ASP A 56 -11.32 20.89 -12.19
C ASP A 56 -12.60 21.40 -11.50
N ASP A 57 -13.77 20.88 -11.89
CA ASP A 57 -15.07 21.21 -11.32
C ASP A 57 -15.59 20.17 -10.29
N GLU A 58 -14.96 19.00 -10.22
CA GLU A 58 -15.33 17.90 -9.30
C GLU A 58 -14.06 17.11 -8.91
N PRO A 59 -13.18 17.67 -8.07
CA PRO A 59 -11.94 16.98 -7.70
C PRO A 59 -12.22 15.74 -6.88
N ASN A 60 -11.67 14.63 -7.34
CA ASN A 60 -11.71 13.36 -6.63
C ASN A 60 -10.48 12.52 -6.98
N VAL A 61 -10.15 11.57 -6.10
CA VAL A 61 -8.96 10.73 -6.27
C VAL A 61 -9.18 9.74 -7.41
N PRO A 62 -8.29 9.72 -8.43
CA PRO A 62 -8.35 8.72 -9.49
C PRO A 62 -8.30 7.29 -8.94
N GLY A 63 -9.05 6.38 -9.57
CA GLY A 63 -9.11 5.00 -9.11
C GLY A 63 -7.74 4.31 -9.00
N PHE A 64 -6.85 4.55 -9.96
CA PHE A 64 -5.50 3.97 -9.93
C PHE A 64 -4.65 4.50 -8.75
N ILE A 65 -4.86 5.74 -8.32
CA ILE A 65 -4.22 6.31 -7.12
C ILE A 65 -4.77 5.63 -5.86
N GLN A 66 -6.08 5.39 -5.80
CA GLN A 66 -6.67 4.63 -4.69
C GLN A 66 -6.04 3.24 -4.57
N VAL A 67 -5.93 2.51 -5.69
CA VAL A 67 -5.33 1.17 -5.72
C VAL A 67 -3.85 1.23 -5.33
N GLU A 68 -3.10 2.21 -5.82
CA GLU A 68 -1.68 2.40 -5.47
C GLU A 68 -1.50 2.67 -3.96
N THR A 69 -2.39 3.46 -3.36
CA THR A 69 -2.37 3.72 -1.92
C THR A 69 -2.59 2.43 -1.12
N LEU A 70 -3.50 1.57 -1.58
CA LEU A 70 -3.74 0.25 -0.98
C LEU A 70 -2.48 -0.63 -1.05
N VAL A 71 -1.85 -0.73 -2.20
CA VAL A 71 -0.68 -1.61 -2.35
C VAL A 71 0.54 -1.09 -1.62
N GLN A 72 0.73 0.23 -1.51
CA GLN A 72 1.84 0.78 -0.73
C GLN A 72 1.71 0.46 0.75
N THR A 73 0.48 0.36 1.28
CA THR A 73 0.25 -0.17 2.62
C THR A 73 0.49 -1.69 2.66
N PHE A 74 0.00 -2.41 1.66
CA PHE A 74 0.15 -3.87 1.58
C PHE A 74 1.63 -4.31 1.53
N ILE A 75 2.46 -3.68 0.72
CA ILE A 75 3.88 -4.05 0.63
C ILE A 75 4.65 -3.82 1.93
N MET A 76 4.16 -2.97 2.82
CA MET A 76 4.77 -2.80 4.14
C MET A 76 4.60 -4.05 5.01
N THR A 77 3.59 -4.87 4.80
CA THR A 77 3.50 -6.17 5.49
C THR A 77 4.66 -7.10 5.12
N ILE A 78 5.20 -6.95 3.93
CA ILE A 78 6.32 -7.73 3.39
C ILE A 78 7.67 -7.08 3.77
N LEU A 79 7.81 -5.79 3.44
CA LEU A 79 9.10 -5.08 3.50
C LEU A 79 9.55 -4.70 4.92
N THR A 80 8.68 -4.85 5.90
CA THR A 80 9.04 -4.69 7.33
C THR A 80 9.61 -5.95 7.95
N GLN A 81 9.59 -7.08 7.23
CA GLN A 81 10.25 -8.30 7.66
C GLN A 81 11.77 -8.15 7.62
N GLU A 82 12.46 -8.84 8.52
CA GLU A 82 13.92 -8.82 8.60
C GLU A 82 14.57 -9.18 7.26
N GLY A 83 15.52 -8.38 6.82
CA GLY A 83 16.25 -8.59 5.56
C GLY A 83 15.53 -8.16 4.29
N LEU A 84 14.30 -7.65 4.38
CA LEU A 84 13.52 -7.24 3.20
C LEU A 84 13.42 -5.72 3.01
N GLN A 85 13.86 -4.93 3.98
CA GLN A 85 13.83 -3.47 3.90
C GLN A 85 14.61 -2.96 2.69
N GLY A 86 14.00 -2.03 1.95
CA GLY A 86 14.62 -1.39 0.79
C GLY A 86 14.63 -2.23 -0.49
N LYS A 87 14.07 -3.42 -0.48
CA LYS A 87 13.94 -4.23 -1.69
C LYS A 87 12.83 -3.70 -2.59
N LYS A 88 13.03 -3.87 -3.91
CA LYS A 88 12.01 -3.53 -4.91
C LYS A 88 10.87 -4.52 -4.87
N THR A 89 9.68 -4.04 -5.20
CA THR A 89 8.49 -4.85 -5.38
C THR A 89 7.86 -4.60 -6.74
N ASN A 90 7.27 -5.62 -7.34
CA ASN A 90 6.54 -5.50 -8.59
C ASN A 90 5.13 -6.09 -8.43
N PHE A 91 4.14 -5.40 -8.96
CA PHE A 91 2.82 -5.99 -9.14
C PHE A 91 2.88 -7.14 -10.13
N LEU A 92 2.27 -8.24 -9.78
CA LEU A 92 2.00 -9.33 -10.72
C LEU A 92 0.53 -9.41 -11.07
N LYS A 93 -0.35 -9.17 -10.10
CA LYS A 93 -1.78 -9.34 -10.27
C LYS A 93 -2.56 -8.51 -9.28
N ILE A 94 -3.65 -7.93 -9.75
CA ILE A 94 -4.65 -7.25 -8.93
C ILE A 94 -6.01 -7.87 -9.28
N ASN A 95 -6.75 -8.32 -8.28
CA ASN A 95 -8.07 -8.92 -8.45
C ASN A 95 -9.09 -8.25 -7.55
N ASN A 96 -10.38 -8.42 -7.90
CA ASN A 96 -11.50 -8.02 -7.06
C ASN A 96 -11.41 -6.57 -6.59
N VAL A 97 -11.04 -5.68 -7.52
CA VAL A 97 -11.00 -4.24 -7.22
C VAL A 97 -12.42 -3.71 -7.19
N ASN A 98 -12.80 -3.12 -6.06
CA ASN A 98 -14.11 -2.50 -5.88
C ASN A 98 -13.95 -1.07 -5.37
N PHE A 99 -14.52 -0.12 -6.10
CA PHE A 99 -14.62 1.29 -5.70
C PHE A 99 -16.02 1.53 -5.14
N LYS A 100 -16.12 1.85 -3.85
CA LYS A 100 -17.40 1.99 -3.15
C LYS A 100 -17.82 3.44 -2.93
N ARG A 101 -16.86 4.36 -2.92
CA ARG A 101 -17.12 5.80 -2.86
C ARG A 101 -15.97 6.60 -3.47
N LYS A 102 -16.30 7.84 -3.88
CA LYS A 102 -15.28 8.83 -4.23
C LYS A 102 -14.56 9.32 -2.98
N ILE A 103 -13.32 9.73 -3.15
CA ILE A 103 -12.53 10.42 -2.13
C ILE A 103 -12.26 11.83 -2.65
N ILE A 104 -12.60 12.82 -1.86
CA ILE A 104 -12.48 14.24 -2.22
C ILE A 104 -11.38 14.93 -1.41
N PRO A 105 -10.90 16.11 -1.85
CA PRO A 105 -9.91 16.88 -1.08
C PRO A 105 -10.37 17.15 0.35
N GLY A 106 -9.46 17.02 1.32
CA GLY A 106 -9.72 17.21 2.74
C GLY A 106 -10.10 15.92 3.48
N GLU A 107 -10.30 14.81 2.78
CA GLU A 107 -10.58 13.53 3.42
C GLU A 107 -9.30 12.77 3.77
N THR A 108 -9.36 12.01 4.85
CA THR A 108 -8.30 11.11 5.31
C THR A 108 -8.69 9.68 5.04
N LEU A 109 -7.78 8.93 4.42
CA LEU A 109 -7.95 7.52 4.10
C LEU A 109 -7.18 6.66 5.11
N ILE A 110 -7.86 5.69 5.70
CA ILE A 110 -7.25 4.64 6.53
C ILE A 110 -7.29 3.35 5.73
N ILE A 111 -6.16 2.66 5.65
CA ILE A 111 -6.01 1.43 4.87
C ILE A 111 -5.64 0.28 5.81
N ASN A 112 -6.42 -0.79 5.79
CA ASN A 112 -6.07 -2.03 6.47
C ASN A 112 -5.59 -3.05 5.45
N ALA A 113 -4.34 -3.49 5.58
CA ALA A 113 -3.73 -4.48 4.73
C ALA A 113 -3.37 -5.74 5.52
N LYS A 114 -3.53 -6.88 4.88
CA LYS A 114 -3.12 -8.18 5.43
C LYS A 114 -2.37 -9.00 4.39
N LEU A 115 -1.38 -9.72 4.86
CA LEU A 115 -0.61 -10.68 4.08
C LEU A 115 -1.13 -12.08 4.38
N ASP A 116 -1.61 -12.78 3.37
CA ASP A 116 -2.09 -14.15 3.51
C ASP A 116 -0.94 -15.16 3.40
N SER A 117 0.02 -14.91 2.49
CA SER A 117 1.21 -15.73 2.34
C SER A 117 2.37 -14.94 1.71
N PHE A 118 3.59 -15.31 2.09
CA PHE A 118 4.81 -14.85 1.44
C PHE A 118 5.73 -16.04 1.25
N ARG A 119 5.89 -16.48 0.01
CA ARG A 119 6.71 -17.65 -0.33
C ARG A 119 7.51 -17.42 -1.58
N ARG A 120 8.82 -17.71 -1.52
CA ARG A 120 9.73 -17.64 -2.67
C ARG A 120 9.70 -16.28 -3.39
N GLY A 121 9.49 -15.21 -2.64
CA GLY A 121 9.41 -13.85 -3.17
C GLY A 121 8.04 -13.46 -3.72
N LEU A 122 7.00 -14.26 -3.52
CA LEU A 122 5.62 -13.95 -3.89
C LEU A 122 4.78 -13.67 -2.65
N GLY A 123 4.22 -12.47 -2.57
CA GLY A 123 3.29 -12.03 -1.55
C GLY A 123 1.85 -12.02 -2.08
N VAL A 124 0.95 -12.68 -1.35
CA VAL A 124 -0.48 -12.72 -1.64
C VAL A 124 -1.24 -12.16 -0.45
N GLY A 125 -2.16 -11.26 -0.71
CA GLY A 125 -2.99 -10.69 0.33
C GLY A 125 -3.97 -9.65 -0.20
N SER A 126 -4.43 -8.79 0.68
CA SER A 126 -5.49 -7.84 0.36
C SER A 126 -5.37 -6.55 1.17
N ALA A 127 -6.09 -5.52 0.72
CA ALA A 127 -6.25 -4.29 1.48
C ALA A 127 -7.64 -3.69 1.26
N VAL A 128 -8.12 -2.98 2.26
CA VAL A 128 -9.38 -2.25 2.23
C VAL A 128 -9.16 -0.87 2.84
N SER A 129 -9.72 0.15 2.21
CA SER A 129 -9.62 1.53 2.68
C SER A 129 -10.95 2.09 3.15
N PHE A 130 -10.87 3.02 4.09
CA PHE A 130 -12.01 3.65 4.72
C PHE A 130 -11.83 5.17 4.76
N VAL A 131 -12.93 5.88 4.57
CA VAL A 131 -13.08 7.28 4.96
C VAL A 131 -14.12 7.31 6.09
N GLY A 132 -13.69 7.60 7.32
CA GLY A 132 -14.55 7.37 8.49
C GLY A 132 -14.97 5.91 8.56
N ASP A 133 -16.28 5.64 8.64
CA ASP A 133 -16.85 4.29 8.69
C ASP A 133 -17.18 3.70 7.32
N GLU A 134 -17.00 4.45 6.25
CA GLU A 134 -17.34 4.02 4.89
C GLU A 134 -16.18 3.40 4.16
N ILE A 135 -16.39 2.21 3.57
CA ILE A 135 -15.41 1.59 2.68
C ILE A 135 -15.28 2.44 1.42
N ALA A 136 -14.05 2.81 1.06
CA ALA A 136 -13.76 3.54 -0.17
C ALA A 136 -13.32 2.60 -1.31
N CYS A 137 -12.36 1.72 -1.05
CA CYS A 137 -11.82 0.80 -2.06
C CYS A 137 -11.33 -0.47 -1.39
N SER A 138 -11.39 -1.58 -2.12
CA SER A 138 -10.80 -2.86 -1.71
C SER A 138 -10.18 -3.57 -2.91
N ALA A 139 -9.14 -4.35 -2.68
CA ALA A 139 -8.48 -5.14 -3.72
C ALA A 139 -7.68 -6.30 -3.14
N ASP A 140 -7.48 -7.32 -3.96
CA ASP A 140 -6.57 -8.44 -3.71
C ASP A 140 -5.31 -8.27 -4.55
N PHE A 141 -4.15 -8.62 -3.97
CA PHE A 141 -2.86 -8.40 -4.60
C PHE A 141 -2.00 -9.66 -4.66
N VAL A 142 -1.26 -9.79 -5.76
CA VAL A 142 -0.07 -10.64 -5.84
C VAL A 142 1.10 -9.74 -6.20
N VAL A 143 2.11 -9.69 -5.33
CA VAL A 143 3.28 -8.85 -5.46
C VAL A 143 4.53 -9.72 -5.41
N ALA A 144 5.50 -9.43 -6.27
CA ALA A 144 6.80 -10.07 -6.25
C ALA A 144 7.85 -9.18 -5.60
N VAL A 145 8.79 -9.81 -4.89
CA VAL A 145 10.09 -9.24 -4.53
C VAL A 145 11.12 -9.87 -5.46
N PRO A 146 11.55 -9.19 -6.55
CA PRO A 146 12.34 -9.82 -7.61
C PRO A 146 13.66 -10.42 -7.12
N ASP A 147 14.32 -9.79 -6.16
CA ASP A 147 15.60 -10.28 -5.61
C ASP A 147 15.44 -11.64 -4.92
N ILE A 148 14.31 -11.88 -4.28
CA ILE A 148 14.00 -13.17 -3.65
C ILE A 148 13.51 -14.16 -4.70
N LEU A 149 12.59 -13.74 -5.57
CA LEU A 149 11.99 -14.59 -6.60
C LEU A 149 13.06 -15.19 -7.55
N SER A 150 14.05 -14.39 -7.93
CA SER A 150 15.11 -14.83 -8.86
C SER A 150 15.93 -16.00 -8.31
N ALA A 151 16.06 -16.13 -6.98
CA ALA A 151 16.77 -17.23 -6.33
C ALA A 151 16.06 -18.59 -6.52
N PHE A 152 14.77 -18.59 -6.85
CA PHE A 152 13.93 -19.78 -7.00
C PHE A 152 13.59 -20.10 -8.47
N ARG A 153 14.06 -19.29 -9.44
CA ARG A 153 13.86 -19.59 -10.86
C ARG A 153 14.79 -20.73 -11.28
N PRO A 154 14.33 -21.68 -12.13
CA PRO A 154 15.22 -22.66 -12.72
C PRO A 154 16.33 -21.96 -13.48
N ARG A 155 17.56 -22.39 -13.33
CA ARG A 155 18.67 -21.95 -14.18
C ARG A 155 18.41 -22.49 -15.57
N SER A 156 18.24 -21.60 -16.53
CA SER A 156 18.19 -21.95 -17.96
C SER A 156 19.55 -22.41 -18.46
#